data_0b4d0650d35b5cf61a8415362f4dc7fd
#
_entry.id   0b4d0650d35b5cf61a8415362f4dc7fd
#
_cell.length_a   1.000
_cell.length_b   1.000
_cell.length_c   1.000
_cell.angle_alpha   90.00
_cell.angle_beta   90.00
_cell.angle_gamma   90.00
#
_symmetry.space_group_name_H-M   'P 1'
#
loop_
_entity.id
_entity.type
_entity.pdbx_description
1 polymer ?
#
loop_
_entity_poly.entity_id
_entity_poly.type
_entity_poly.pdbx_seq_one_letter_code
_entity_poly.pdbx_strand_id
1 'polypeptide(L)'
;DPGAVYQGRQEKNDNLRMALAVGQILSEDGVDVGYTRVQDVYQSPLQKAQMANNWEADYFVSFHRNAMPVPGTASGTESLIFSRGGEAEQLASNINAELGQAGWNDLGTTERPGLIVLRKTEMPAVLVEVGFLDNPEDNQRFDAQFEHTARAIADGILNTLRSPEGQPEYYQIQVGAYADKDLAQGLLSQLQAAGYPAFLVYQDGLYKVRVGAYLNLDNAAWMEKTLRAAGYPTLMVQEAAVY
;
A
#
# COMPACT_ATOMS: atom_id res chain seq x y z
N ASP A 1 -9.08 21.45 -16.42
CA ASP A 1 -9.87 20.30 -16.90
C ASP A 1 -10.95 19.99 -15.88
N PRO A 2 -12.25 20.03 -16.25
CA PRO A 2 -13.35 19.73 -15.32
C PRO A 2 -13.49 18.24 -15.00
N GLY A 3 -12.84 17.34 -15.74
CA GLY A 3 -13.13 15.92 -15.74
C GLY A 3 -14.50 15.63 -16.37
N ALA A 4 -15.17 14.57 -15.92
CA ALA A 4 -16.55 14.30 -16.30
C ALA A 4 -17.47 15.42 -15.79
N VAL A 5 -18.52 15.70 -16.56
CA VAL A 5 -19.53 16.72 -16.22
C VAL A 5 -20.94 16.16 -16.44
N TYR A 6 -21.76 16.22 -15.39
CA TYR A 6 -23.16 15.79 -15.48
C TYR A 6 -24.05 16.73 -14.67
N GLN A 7 -25.09 17.30 -15.30
CA GLN A 7 -26.04 18.24 -14.68
C GLN A 7 -25.39 19.40 -13.92
N GLY A 8 -24.26 19.92 -14.42
CA GLY A 8 -23.51 21.02 -13.83
C GLY A 8 -22.50 20.57 -12.72
N ARG A 9 -22.54 19.33 -12.24
CA ARG A 9 -21.52 18.75 -11.36
C ARG A 9 -20.26 18.46 -12.16
N GLN A 10 -19.10 18.85 -11.61
CA GLN A 10 -17.80 18.65 -12.24
C GLN A 10 -16.95 17.72 -11.35
N GLU A 11 -16.43 16.67 -11.94
CA GLU A 11 -15.60 15.67 -11.30
C GLU A 11 -14.43 16.28 -10.51
N LYS A 12 -13.77 17.29 -11.06
CA LYS A 12 -12.61 17.95 -10.42
C LYS A 12 -12.90 18.47 -9.00
N ASN A 13 -14.15 18.89 -8.71
CA ASN A 13 -14.54 19.41 -7.41
C ASN A 13 -14.73 18.30 -6.40
N ASP A 14 -15.36 17.21 -6.80
CA ASP A 14 -15.53 16.01 -5.98
C ASP A 14 -14.16 15.38 -5.65
N ASN A 15 -13.29 15.27 -6.65
CA ASN A 15 -11.94 14.70 -6.50
C ASN A 15 -11.10 15.51 -5.53
N LEU A 16 -11.11 16.85 -5.62
CA LEU A 16 -10.38 17.71 -4.71
C LEU A 16 -10.90 17.57 -3.27
N ARG A 17 -12.22 17.62 -3.10
CA ARG A 17 -12.85 17.49 -1.79
C ARG A 17 -12.53 16.14 -1.15
N MET A 18 -12.60 15.05 -1.93
CA MET A 18 -12.29 13.71 -1.42
C MET A 18 -10.81 13.57 -1.04
N ALA A 19 -9.90 14.03 -1.90
CA ALA A 19 -8.46 13.97 -1.61
C ALA A 19 -8.09 14.72 -0.33
N LEU A 20 -8.67 15.92 -0.11
CA LEU A 20 -8.41 16.71 1.09
C LEU A 20 -8.97 16.04 2.35
N ALA A 21 -10.18 15.46 2.29
CA ALA A 21 -10.79 14.78 3.42
C ALA A 21 -10.02 13.50 3.80
N VAL A 22 -9.69 12.66 2.83
CA VAL A 22 -8.89 11.44 3.06
C VAL A 22 -7.52 11.79 3.60
N GLY A 23 -6.84 12.77 3.02
CA GLY A 23 -5.51 13.15 3.48
C GLY A 23 -5.52 13.79 4.87
N GLN A 24 -6.57 14.51 5.26
CA GLN A 24 -6.72 15.00 6.63
C GLN A 24 -6.81 13.83 7.62
N ILE A 25 -7.65 12.83 7.34
CA ILE A 25 -7.81 11.64 8.19
C ILE A 25 -6.47 10.91 8.32
N LEU A 26 -5.75 10.69 7.21
CA LEU A 26 -4.45 10.04 7.22
C LEU A 26 -3.41 10.81 8.05
N SER A 27 -3.41 12.16 7.94
CA SER A 27 -2.50 13.00 8.73
C SER A 27 -2.80 12.94 10.22
N GLU A 28 -4.08 12.87 10.60
CA GLU A 28 -4.51 12.67 12.00
C GLU A 28 -4.09 11.30 12.55
N ASP A 29 -3.99 10.29 11.68
CA ASP A 29 -3.47 8.95 12.00
C ASP A 29 -1.93 8.84 11.88
N GLY A 30 -1.23 9.97 11.67
CA GLY A 30 0.24 10.07 11.70
C GLY A 30 0.95 9.78 10.38
N VAL A 31 0.23 9.71 9.25
CA VAL A 31 0.80 9.55 7.91
C VAL A 31 1.26 10.92 7.39
N ASP A 32 2.44 10.97 6.79
CA ASP A 32 2.91 12.16 6.06
C ASP A 32 2.21 12.23 4.69
N VAL A 33 1.43 13.29 4.45
CA VAL A 33 0.56 13.41 3.29
C VAL A 33 0.93 14.60 2.42
N GLY A 34 1.37 14.31 1.18
CA GLY A 34 1.57 15.30 0.12
C GLY A 34 0.36 15.40 -0.82
N TYR A 35 0.00 16.62 -1.21
CA TYR A 35 -1.08 16.84 -2.17
C TYR A 35 -0.55 17.40 -3.47
N THR A 36 -0.94 16.81 -4.61
CA THR A 36 -0.57 17.40 -5.92
C THR A 36 -1.28 18.73 -6.16
N ARG A 37 -2.45 18.96 -5.53
CA ARG A 37 -3.13 20.26 -5.47
C ARG A 37 -4.00 20.38 -4.23
N VAL A 38 -4.17 21.59 -3.73
CA VAL A 38 -5.08 21.92 -2.61
C VAL A 38 -6.13 22.96 -2.99
N GLN A 39 -6.15 23.37 -4.25
CA GLN A 39 -7.11 24.33 -4.82
C GLN A 39 -7.39 24.00 -6.29
N ASP A 40 -8.32 24.73 -6.93
CA ASP A 40 -8.70 24.51 -8.32
C ASP A 40 -7.64 25.05 -9.29
N VAL A 41 -6.52 24.32 -9.38
CA VAL A 41 -5.46 24.56 -10.36
C VAL A 41 -5.32 23.36 -11.29
N TYR A 42 -4.98 23.61 -12.54
CA TYR A 42 -4.72 22.54 -13.50
C TYR A 42 -3.28 22.03 -13.36
N GLN A 43 -3.15 20.72 -13.32
CA GLN A 43 -1.90 20.00 -13.46
C GLN A 43 -2.13 18.82 -14.40
N SER A 44 -1.21 18.63 -15.34
CA SER A 44 -1.27 17.45 -16.20
C SER A 44 -1.04 16.16 -15.41
N PRO A 45 -1.53 15.01 -15.89
CA PRO A 45 -1.25 13.71 -15.24
C PRO A 45 0.25 13.43 -15.07
N LEU A 46 1.07 13.87 -16.03
CA LEU A 46 2.53 13.72 -15.94
C LEU A 46 3.12 14.58 -14.82
N GLN A 47 2.67 15.83 -14.67
CA GLN A 47 3.13 16.70 -13.58
C GLN A 47 2.79 16.12 -12.21
N LYS A 48 1.58 15.54 -12.04
CA LYS A 48 1.19 14.88 -10.79
C LYS A 48 2.09 13.70 -10.45
N ALA A 49 2.40 12.84 -11.43
CA ALA A 49 3.31 11.72 -11.23
C ALA A 49 4.73 12.21 -10.88
N GLN A 50 5.25 13.23 -11.58
CA GLN A 50 6.55 13.81 -11.29
C GLN A 50 6.64 14.43 -9.88
N MET A 51 5.57 15.07 -9.40
CA MET A 51 5.52 15.60 -8.04
C MET A 51 5.66 14.48 -7.01
N ALA A 52 4.92 13.38 -7.15
CA ALA A 52 5.00 12.24 -6.26
C ALA A 52 6.40 11.58 -6.28
N ASN A 53 6.99 11.41 -7.48
CA ASN A 53 8.34 10.86 -7.63
C ASN A 53 9.40 11.78 -6.96
N ASN A 54 9.28 13.10 -7.13
CA ASN A 54 10.22 14.07 -6.50
C ASN A 54 10.09 14.10 -4.97
N TRP A 55 8.94 13.74 -4.42
CA TRP A 55 8.73 13.62 -2.97
C TRP A 55 9.20 12.26 -2.43
N GLU A 56 9.59 11.33 -3.31
CA GLU A 56 9.93 9.95 -2.94
C GLU A 56 8.80 9.32 -2.12
N ALA A 57 7.55 9.56 -2.54
CA ALA A 57 6.37 9.07 -1.84
C ALA A 57 6.33 7.53 -1.86
N ASP A 58 5.91 6.91 -0.74
CA ASP A 58 5.77 5.46 -0.65
C ASP A 58 4.59 4.93 -1.46
N TYR A 59 3.50 5.70 -1.54
CA TYR A 59 2.29 5.36 -2.29
C TYR A 59 1.71 6.59 -2.99
N PHE A 60 1.00 6.34 -4.11
CA PHE A 60 0.25 7.37 -4.83
C PHE A 60 -1.21 6.97 -4.98
N VAL A 61 -2.14 7.83 -4.52
CA VAL A 61 -3.59 7.61 -4.67
C VAL A 61 -4.22 8.76 -5.44
N SER A 62 -4.87 8.45 -6.56
CA SER A 62 -5.59 9.42 -7.40
C SER A 62 -7.09 9.23 -7.22
N PHE A 63 -7.82 10.30 -6.94
CA PHE A 63 -9.27 10.28 -6.75
C PHE A 63 -9.99 10.73 -8.02
N HIS A 64 -11.02 9.97 -8.39
CA HIS A 64 -11.83 10.19 -9.58
C HIS A 64 -13.31 9.86 -9.33
N ARG A 65 -14.17 10.28 -10.25
CA ARG A 65 -15.56 9.88 -10.35
C ARG A 65 -15.80 9.37 -11.76
N ASN A 66 -16.15 8.09 -11.86
CA ASN A 66 -16.39 7.43 -13.13
C ASN A 66 -17.57 8.04 -13.91
N ALA A 67 -17.66 7.78 -15.20
CA ALA A 67 -18.80 8.16 -16.02
C ALA A 67 -18.96 7.19 -17.21
N MET A 68 -20.21 6.94 -17.62
CA MET A 68 -20.53 6.10 -18.75
C MET A 68 -20.96 6.92 -19.98
N PRO A 69 -20.78 6.38 -21.21
CA PRO A 69 -21.32 7.03 -22.40
C PRO A 69 -22.85 7.24 -22.37
N VAL A 70 -23.56 6.35 -21.66
CA VAL A 70 -25.00 6.48 -21.40
C VAL A 70 -25.18 6.67 -19.89
N PRO A 71 -25.63 7.86 -19.45
CA PRO A 71 -25.80 8.17 -18.04
C PRO A 71 -26.71 7.19 -17.30
N GLY A 72 -26.35 6.88 -16.05
CA GLY A 72 -27.13 6.02 -15.15
C GLY A 72 -27.07 4.52 -15.44
N THR A 73 -26.19 4.07 -16.35
CA THR A 73 -26.09 2.64 -16.72
C THR A 73 -25.15 1.84 -15.83
N ALA A 74 -24.35 2.49 -15.00
CA ALA A 74 -23.44 1.85 -14.04
C ALA A 74 -23.49 2.57 -12.69
N SER A 75 -23.12 1.85 -11.62
CA SER A 75 -23.09 2.34 -10.24
C SER A 75 -22.05 1.55 -9.45
N GLY A 76 -21.36 2.20 -8.52
CA GLY A 76 -20.40 1.58 -7.61
C GLY A 76 -18.99 2.15 -7.73
N THR A 77 -18.06 1.57 -7.00
CA THR A 77 -16.65 1.99 -6.91
C THR A 77 -15.73 0.99 -7.61
N GLU A 78 -14.67 1.48 -8.21
CA GLU A 78 -13.65 0.67 -8.89
C GLU A 78 -12.27 1.22 -8.57
N SER A 79 -11.27 0.37 -8.39
CA SER A 79 -9.87 0.78 -8.28
C SER A 79 -9.09 0.37 -9.53
N LEU A 80 -8.34 1.31 -10.09
CA LEU A 80 -7.53 1.09 -11.28
C LEU A 80 -6.05 1.04 -10.90
N ILE A 81 -5.33 0.05 -11.44
CA ILE A 81 -3.90 -0.18 -11.21
C ILE A 81 -3.15 -0.33 -12.53
N PHE A 82 -1.82 -0.20 -12.50
CA PHE A 82 -0.99 -0.41 -13.68
C PHE A 82 -0.97 -1.88 -14.11
N SER A 83 -0.70 -2.79 -13.15
CA SER A 83 -0.66 -4.23 -13.37
C SER A 83 -1.02 -4.98 -12.08
N ARG A 84 -1.48 -6.22 -12.22
CA ARG A 84 -1.77 -7.09 -11.08
C ARG A 84 -0.50 -7.59 -10.41
N GLY A 85 -0.66 -7.99 -9.16
CA GLY A 85 0.42 -8.41 -8.27
C GLY A 85 1.07 -7.24 -7.53
N GLY A 86 1.57 -7.49 -6.35
CA GLY A 86 2.29 -6.53 -5.54
C GLY A 86 1.41 -5.51 -4.80
N GLU A 87 2.06 -4.48 -4.30
CA GLU A 87 1.48 -3.53 -3.34
C GLU A 87 0.36 -2.65 -3.92
N ALA A 88 0.40 -2.33 -5.21
CA ALA A 88 -0.66 -1.56 -5.84
C ALA A 88 -2.01 -2.32 -5.86
N GLU A 89 -2.00 -3.63 -6.13
CA GLU A 89 -3.21 -4.45 -6.06
C GLU A 89 -3.68 -4.64 -4.62
N GLN A 90 -2.76 -4.80 -3.68
CA GLN A 90 -3.06 -4.87 -2.25
C GLN A 90 -3.77 -3.59 -1.78
N LEU A 91 -3.20 -2.42 -2.09
CA LEU A 91 -3.77 -1.11 -1.77
C LEU A 91 -5.18 -0.96 -2.37
N ALA A 92 -5.34 -1.31 -3.66
CA ALA A 92 -6.62 -1.27 -4.34
C ALA A 92 -7.66 -2.18 -3.67
N SER A 93 -7.27 -3.41 -3.32
CA SER A 93 -8.15 -4.40 -2.67
C SER A 93 -8.57 -3.96 -1.28
N ASN A 94 -7.67 -3.40 -0.49
CA ASN A 94 -7.98 -2.89 0.85
C ASN A 94 -8.95 -1.69 0.77
N ILE A 95 -8.73 -0.74 -0.15
CA ILE A 95 -9.63 0.39 -0.36
C ILE A 95 -11.02 -0.09 -0.80
N ASN A 96 -11.08 -1.02 -1.77
CA ASN A 96 -12.35 -1.56 -2.26
C ASN A 96 -13.12 -2.31 -1.16
N ALA A 97 -12.43 -3.08 -0.32
CA ALA A 97 -13.05 -3.81 0.78
C ALA A 97 -13.72 -2.85 1.79
N GLU A 98 -13.03 -1.78 2.18
CA GLU A 98 -13.57 -0.78 3.11
C GLU A 98 -14.71 0.04 2.48
N LEU A 99 -14.62 0.39 1.20
CA LEU A 99 -15.73 1.01 0.47
C LEU A 99 -16.94 0.09 0.39
N GLY A 100 -16.75 -1.21 0.17
CA GLY A 100 -17.81 -2.22 0.21
C GLY A 100 -18.49 -2.28 1.58
N GLN A 101 -17.74 -2.25 2.68
CA GLN A 101 -18.27 -2.18 4.04
C GLN A 101 -19.03 -0.87 4.30
N ALA A 102 -18.60 0.25 3.69
CA ALA A 102 -19.31 1.52 3.73
C ALA A 102 -20.57 1.54 2.83
N GLY A 103 -20.91 0.42 2.21
CA GLY A 103 -22.15 0.22 1.45
C GLY A 103 -22.05 0.58 -0.05
N TRP A 104 -20.86 0.85 -0.58
CA TRP A 104 -20.66 0.97 -2.02
C TRP A 104 -20.71 -0.40 -2.72
N ASN A 105 -21.22 -0.42 -3.94
CA ASN A 105 -21.11 -1.60 -4.79
C ASN A 105 -19.66 -1.69 -5.29
N ASP A 106 -18.93 -2.74 -4.89
CA ASP A 106 -17.55 -2.97 -5.29
C ASP A 106 -17.51 -3.62 -6.68
N LEU A 107 -16.97 -2.90 -7.66
CA LEU A 107 -16.75 -3.37 -9.02
C LEU A 107 -15.36 -4.02 -9.20
N GLY A 108 -14.56 -4.05 -8.13
CA GLY A 108 -13.26 -4.69 -8.10
C GLY A 108 -12.11 -3.81 -8.59
N THR A 109 -11.03 -4.49 -8.97
CA THR A 109 -9.79 -3.85 -9.44
C THR A 109 -9.56 -4.16 -10.91
N THR A 110 -9.24 -3.13 -11.70
CA THR A 110 -9.00 -3.25 -13.15
C THR A 110 -7.63 -2.72 -13.55
N GLU A 111 -6.94 -3.42 -14.43
CA GLU A 111 -5.68 -2.95 -15.01
C GLU A 111 -5.92 -1.87 -16.06
N ARG A 112 -5.18 -0.76 -15.93
CA ARG A 112 -5.22 0.40 -16.85
C ARG A 112 -3.79 0.93 -17.13
N PRO A 113 -2.93 0.15 -17.81
CA PRO A 113 -1.53 0.53 -18.05
C PRO A 113 -1.38 1.76 -18.95
N GLY A 114 -2.45 2.19 -19.61
CA GLY A 114 -2.49 3.42 -20.41
C GLY A 114 -2.54 4.71 -19.60
N LEU A 115 -2.98 4.67 -18.34
CA LEU A 115 -3.12 5.85 -17.50
C LEU A 115 -1.75 6.39 -17.06
N ILE A 116 -1.50 7.66 -17.36
CA ILE A 116 -0.19 8.29 -17.14
C ILE A 116 0.18 8.28 -15.65
N VAL A 117 -0.76 8.60 -14.77
CA VAL A 117 -0.52 8.63 -13.32
C VAL A 117 -0.18 7.26 -12.74
N LEU A 118 -0.64 6.15 -13.35
CA LEU A 118 -0.30 4.80 -12.92
C LEU A 118 1.01 4.31 -13.55
N ARG A 119 1.34 4.79 -14.76
CA ARG A 119 2.50 4.34 -15.53
C ARG A 119 3.78 5.12 -15.22
N LYS A 120 3.66 6.38 -14.78
CA LYS A 120 4.77 7.32 -14.60
C LYS A 120 5.12 7.61 -13.15
N THR A 121 4.37 7.10 -12.21
CA THR A 121 4.75 7.00 -10.79
C THR A 121 5.76 5.88 -10.61
N GLU A 122 6.72 6.06 -9.73
CA GLU A 122 7.80 5.09 -9.42
C GLU A 122 7.44 4.22 -8.22
N MET A 123 6.44 4.63 -7.44
CA MET A 123 5.88 3.91 -6.31
C MET A 123 4.58 3.17 -6.71
N PRO A 124 4.08 2.25 -5.86
CA PRO A 124 2.74 1.67 -6.01
C PRO A 124 1.67 2.74 -6.12
N ALA A 125 0.85 2.65 -7.17
CA ALA A 125 -0.14 3.68 -7.51
C ALA A 125 -1.51 3.09 -7.78
N VAL A 126 -2.55 3.73 -7.24
CA VAL A 126 -3.96 3.39 -7.44
C VAL A 126 -4.75 4.62 -7.85
N LEU A 127 -5.67 4.46 -8.80
CA LEU A 127 -6.70 5.45 -9.11
C LEU A 127 -8.04 4.88 -8.63
N VAL A 128 -8.69 5.61 -7.72
CA VAL A 128 -9.97 5.20 -7.10
C VAL A 128 -11.10 5.96 -7.77
N GLU A 129 -12.01 5.24 -8.40
CA GLU A 129 -13.28 5.74 -8.94
C GLU A 129 -14.35 5.66 -7.84
N VAL A 130 -14.69 6.79 -7.22
CA VAL A 130 -15.62 6.84 -6.08
C VAL A 130 -17.04 7.06 -6.59
N GLY A 131 -17.63 6.04 -7.20
CA GLY A 131 -18.96 6.10 -7.82
C GLY A 131 -18.98 6.77 -9.19
N PHE A 132 -20.13 6.68 -9.86
CA PHE A 132 -20.37 7.28 -11.18
C PHE A 132 -20.98 8.67 -11.04
N LEU A 133 -20.32 9.68 -11.62
CA LEU A 133 -20.78 11.08 -11.55
C LEU A 133 -22.08 11.28 -12.32
N ASP A 134 -22.31 10.49 -13.34
CA ASP A 134 -23.52 10.49 -14.18
C ASP A 134 -24.65 9.57 -13.67
N ASN A 135 -24.49 8.99 -12.45
CA ASN A 135 -25.50 8.21 -11.76
C ASN A 135 -26.07 9.00 -10.56
N PRO A 136 -27.40 9.29 -10.54
CA PRO A 136 -28.03 10.05 -9.46
C PRO A 136 -27.94 9.38 -8.08
N GLU A 137 -28.02 8.04 -8.00
CA GLU A 137 -27.95 7.32 -6.74
C GLU A 137 -26.53 7.36 -6.15
N ASP A 138 -25.49 7.22 -7.00
CA ASP A 138 -24.10 7.37 -6.59
C ASP A 138 -23.80 8.82 -6.14
N ASN A 139 -24.39 9.82 -6.79
CA ASN A 139 -24.24 11.21 -6.36
C ASN A 139 -24.93 11.46 -5.02
N GLN A 140 -26.13 10.92 -4.82
CA GLN A 140 -26.84 11.03 -3.54
C GLN A 140 -26.02 10.35 -2.42
N ARG A 141 -25.46 9.17 -2.66
CA ARG A 141 -24.61 8.44 -1.70
C ARG A 141 -23.34 9.23 -1.42
N PHE A 142 -22.64 9.69 -2.44
CA PHE A 142 -21.43 10.48 -2.30
C PHE A 142 -21.66 11.71 -1.41
N ASP A 143 -22.77 12.42 -1.59
CA ASP A 143 -23.07 13.63 -0.82
C ASP A 143 -23.54 13.28 0.62
N ALA A 144 -24.43 12.30 0.77
CA ALA A 144 -25.02 11.95 2.06
C ALA A 144 -24.04 11.19 3.00
N GLN A 145 -23.08 10.45 2.42
CA GLN A 145 -22.15 9.62 3.19
C GLN A 145 -20.68 10.05 2.96
N PHE A 146 -20.45 11.31 2.62
CA PHE A 146 -19.14 11.81 2.22
C PHE A 146 -18.03 11.49 3.23
N GLU A 147 -18.23 11.86 4.50
CA GLU A 147 -17.23 11.63 5.57
C GLU A 147 -17.00 10.13 5.81
N HIS A 148 -18.07 9.32 5.75
CA HIS A 148 -17.96 7.87 5.89
C HIS A 148 -17.20 7.24 4.73
N THR A 149 -17.43 7.71 3.50
CA THR A 149 -16.69 7.28 2.31
C THR A 149 -15.21 7.68 2.39
N ALA A 150 -14.92 8.91 2.82
CA ALA A 150 -13.54 9.38 3.00
C ALA A 150 -12.82 8.56 4.09
N ARG A 151 -13.49 8.25 5.19
CA ARG A 151 -12.95 7.40 6.26
C ARG A 151 -12.68 5.98 5.75
N ALA A 152 -13.61 5.36 5.02
CA ALA A 152 -13.42 4.04 4.45
C ALA A 152 -12.19 3.98 3.53
N ILE A 153 -11.99 4.97 2.66
CA ILE A 153 -10.80 5.03 1.81
C ILE A 153 -9.53 5.17 2.66
N ALA A 154 -9.54 6.04 3.68
CA ALA A 154 -8.40 6.21 4.57
C ALA A 154 -8.08 4.91 5.33
N ASP A 155 -9.09 4.20 5.83
CA ASP A 155 -8.91 2.92 6.51
C ASP A 155 -8.31 1.86 5.59
N GLY A 156 -8.74 1.79 4.33
CA GLY A 156 -8.14 0.91 3.32
C GLY A 156 -6.65 1.21 3.06
N ILE A 157 -6.28 2.51 3.01
CA ILE A 157 -4.88 2.94 2.91
C ILE A 157 -4.12 2.55 4.18
N LEU A 158 -4.65 2.85 5.37
CA LEU A 158 -4.03 2.52 6.65
C LEU A 158 -3.85 1.01 6.84
N ASN A 159 -4.81 0.21 6.40
CA ASN A 159 -4.72 -1.25 6.40
C ASN A 159 -3.55 -1.73 5.54
N THR A 160 -3.28 -1.07 4.41
CA THR A 160 -2.11 -1.37 3.58
C THR A 160 -0.81 -1.01 4.28
N LEU A 161 -0.73 0.22 4.83
CA LEU A 161 0.47 0.70 5.54
C LEU A 161 0.79 -0.12 6.80
N ARG A 162 -0.23 -0.68 7.45
CA ARG A 162 -0.10 -1.50 8.66
C ARG A 162 0.02 -3.00 8.38
N SER A 163 -0.26 -3.44 7.16
CA SER A 163 -0.16 -4.85 6.78
C SER A 163 1.29 -5.32 6.85
N PRO A 164 1.55 -6.50 7.41
CA PRO A 164 2.88 -7.11 7.35
C PRO A 164 3.36 -7.33 5.90
N GLU A 165 2.45 -7.41 4.93
CA GLU A 165 2.73 -7.61 3.51
C GLU A 165 3.25 -6.36 2.78
N GLY A 166 3.07 -5.14 3.36
CA GLY A 166 3.70 -3.89 2.89
C GLY A 166 5.04 -3.60 3.56
N GLN A 167 5.46 -4.40 4.54
CA GLN A 167 6.81 -4.33 5.08
C GLN A 167 7.76 -5.09 4.16
N PRO A 168 8.93 -4.51 3.83
CA PRO A 168 9.89 -5.24 3.02
C PRO A 168 10.18 -6.59 3.67
N GLU A 169 9.95 -7.66 2.94
CA GLU A 169 10.38 -8.97 3.37
C GLU A 169 11.90 -9.07 3.29
N TYR A 170 12.50 -9.48 4.37
CA TYR A 170 13.94 -9.66 4.45
C TYR A 170 14.30 -11.13 4.37
N TYR A 171 15.30 -11.44 3.57
CA TYR A 171 15.98 -12.72 3.65
C TYR A 171 16.82 -12.76 4.92
N GLN A 172 16.51 -13.71 5.80
CA GLN A 172 17.20 -13.93 7.07
C GLN A 172 17.73 -15.36 7.10
N ILE A 173 18.87 -15.58 7.75
CA ILE A 173 19.45 -16.91 7.84
C ILE A 173 19.21 -17.47 9.24
N GLN A 174 18.29 -18.42 9.37
CA GLN A 174 18.05 -19.14 10.62
C GLN A 174 19.13 -20.19 10.84
N VAL A 175 19.79 -20.13 11.99
CA VAL A 175 20.90 -21.01 12.38
C VAL A 175 20.55 -21.93 13.54
N GLY A 176 19.40 -21.73 14.17
CA GLY A 176 18.88 -22.59 15.23
C GLY A 176 17.45 -22.27 15.59
N ALA A 177 16.75 -23.26 16.18
CA ALA A 177 15.42 -23.10 16.76
C ALA A 177 15.32 -23.98 18.01
N TYR A 178 14.93 -23.40 19.13
CA TYR A 178 14.97 -24.05 20.45
C TYR A 178 13.67 -23.79 21.21
N ALA A 179 13.19 -24.81 21.92
CA ALA A 179 12.12 -24.61 22.91
C ALA A 179 12.64 -23.93 24.18
N ASP A 180 13.90 -24.10 24.48
CA ASP A 180 14.61 -23.54 25.64
C ASP A 180 15.27 -22.21 25.24
N LYS A 181 14.92 -21.13 25.97
CA LYS A 181 15.44 -19.79 25.74
C LYS A 181 16.93 -19.66 26.00
N ASP A 182 17.42 -20.35 27.02
CA ASP A 182 18.83 -20.23 27.44
C ASP A 182 19.76 -20.88 26.41
N LEU A 183 19.35 -21.98 25.78
CA LEU A 183 20.05 -22.58 24.66
C LEU A 183 20.12 -21.65 23.44
N ALA A 184 19.00 -21.02 23.11
CA ALA A 184 18.95 -20.05 22.03
C ALA A 184 19.83 -18.82 22.31
N GLN A 185 19.80 -18.33 23.56
CA GLN A 185 20.62 -17.20 24.01
C GLN A 185 22.12 -17.53 23.98
N GLY A 186 22.49 -18.77 24.29
CA GLY A 186 23.88 -19.26 24.19
C GLY A 186 24.39 -19.18 22.72
N LEU A 187 23.61 -19.70 21.76
CA LEU A 187 23.96 -19.61 20.34
C LEU A 187 23.99 -18.16 19.84
N LEU A 188 23.01 -17.33 20.23
CA LEU A 188 22.97 -15.91 19.90
C LEU A 188 24.28 -15.22 20.36
N SER A 189 24.67 -15.40 21.61
CA SER A 189 25.89 -14.80 22.17
C SER A 189 27.15 -15.26 21.45
N GLN A 190 27.23 -16.54 21.08
CA GLN A 190 28.32 -17.09 20.29
C GLN A 190 28.45 -16.45 18.92
N LEU A 191 27.34 -16.29 18.21
CA LEU A 191 27.30 -15.66 16.88
C LEU A 191 27.67 -14.18 16.95
N GLN A 192 27.13 -13.44 17.93
CA GLN A 192 27.47 -12.04 18.15
C GLN A 192 28.94 -11.83 18.50
N ALA A 193 29.52 -12.71 19.35
CA ALA A 193 30.95 -12.70 19.69
C ALA A 193 31.83 -13.00 18.46
N ALA A 194 31.34 -13.80 17.51
CA ALA A 194 32.00 -14.06 16.23
C ALA A 194 31.79 -12.93 15.18
N GLY A 195 31.10 -11.84 15.55
CA GLY A 195 30.87 -10.68 14.68
C GLY A 195 29.69 -10.79 13.71
N TYR A 196 28.84 -11.81 13.86
CA TYR A 196 27.64 -11.93 13.03
C TYR A 196 26.51 -11.05 13.58
N PRO A 197 25.70 -10.39 12.72
CA PRO A 197 24.53 -9.60 13.12
C PRO A 197 23.36 -10.53 13.48
N ALA A 198 23.51 -11.28 14.59
CA ALA A 198 22.54 -12.27 15.05
C ALA A 198 21.51 -11.64 16.00
N PHE A 199 20.27 -12.14 15.92
CA PHE A 199 19.16 -11.76 16.77
C PHE A 199 18.24 -12.95 17.07
N LEU A 200 17.33 -12.78 18.05
CA LEU A 200 16.41 -13.81 18.50
C LEU A 200 14.98 -13.44 18.11
N VAL A 201 14.24 -14.39 17.55
CA VAL A 201 12.81 -14.29 17.26
C VAL A 201 12.06 -15.39 18.02
N TYR A 202 10.98 -15.05 18.71
CA TYR A 202 10.08 -16.05 19.29
C TYR A 202 8.86 -16.22 18.39
N GLN A 203 8.71 -17.39 17.79
CA GLN A 203 7.65 -17.69 16.84
C GLN A 203 7.32 -19.18 16.87
N ASP A 204 6.03 -19.53 16.75
CA ASP A 204 5.53 -20.91 16.74
C ASP A 204 5.97 -21.73 18.00
N GLY A 205 6.09 -21.06 19.15
CA GLY A 205 6.52 -21.69 20.39
C GLY A 205 8.03 -21.98 20.50
N LEU A 206 8.84 -21.48 19.56
CA LEU A 206 10.29 -21.68 19.50
C LEU A 206 11.05 -20.36 19.52
N TYR A 207 12.22 -20.36 20.14
CA TYR A 207 13.22 -19.31 20.05
C TYR A 207 14.13 -19.60 18.84
N LYS A 208 13.93 -18.82 17.76
CA LYS A 208 14.66 -18.94 16.49
C LYS A 208 15.84 -17.97 16.51
N VAL A 209 17.06 -18.46 16.32
CA VAL A 209 18.27 -17.62 16.21
C VAL A 209 18.50 -17.35 14.74
N ARG A 210 18.54 -16.08 14.36
CA ARG A 210 18.67 -15.61 12.97
C ARG A 210 19.86 -14.69 12.81
N VAL A 211 20.42 -14.62 11.60
CA VAL A 211 21.56 -13.78 11.23
C VAL A 211 21.20 -12.94 10.03
N GLY A 212 21.38 -11.63 10.17
CA GLY A 212 21.14 -10.63 9.10
C GLY A 212 19.68 -10.48 8.71
N ALA A 213 19.42 -9.39 8.04
CA ALA A 213 18.13 -9.10 7.38
C ALA A 213 18.46 -8.38 6.06
N TYR A 214 18.31 -9.05 4.93
CA TYR A 214 18.79 -8.59 3.63
C TYR A 214 17.61 -8.42 2.66
N LEU A 215 17.48 -7.25 2.05
CA LEU A 215 16.55 -7.04 0.93
C LEU A 215 17.00 -7.74 -0.33
N ASN A 216 18.30 -7.93 -0.50
CA ASN A 216 18.89 -8.55 -1.68
C ASN A 216 19.24 -10.01 -1.39
N LEU A 217 18.72 -10.93 -2.22
CA LEU A 217 18.93 -12.37 -2.11
C LEU A 217 20.42 -12.76 -2.21
N ASP A 218 21.21 -12.07 -3.06
CA ASP A 218 22.62 -12.39 -3.25
C ASP A 218 23.42 -12.10 -1.97
N ASN A 219 23.09 -11.03 -1.24
CA ASN A 219 23.70 -10.71 0.05
C ASN A 219 23.34 -11.75 1.12
N ALA A 220 22.09 -12.20 1.14
CA ALA A 220 21.64 -13.27 2.02
C ALA A 220 22.36 -14.60 1.71
N ALA A 221 22.43 -14.97 0.44
CA ALA A 221 23.11 -16.17 -0.03
C ALA A 221 24.63 -16.15 0.30
N TRP A 222 25.27 -14.99 0.18
CA TRP A 222 26.66 -14.82 0.61
C TRP A 222 26.83 -15.05 2.12
N MET A 223 25.95 -14.48 2.94
CA MET A 223 25.98 -14.69 4.40
C MET A 223 25.68 -16.14 4.77
N GLU A 224 24.71 -16.78 4.12
CA GLU A 224 24.42 -18.20 4.31
C GLU A 224 25.65 -19.07 4.04
N LYS A 225 26.32 -18.83 2.92
CA LYS A 225 27.56 -19.53 2.54
C LYS A 225 28.67 -19.33 3.60
N THR A 226 28.77 -18.09 4.12
CA THR A 226 29.77 -17.75 5.16
C THR A 226 29.49 -18.51 6.45
N LEU A 227 28.23 -18.56 6.90
CA LEU A 227 27.81 -19.30 8.09
C LEU A 227 28.02 -20.81 7.94
N ARG A 228 27.69 -21.38 6.77
CA ARG A 228 27.95 -22.81 6.47
C ARG A 228 29.44 -23.15 6.52
N ALA A 229 30.29 -22.28 5.98
CA ALA A 229 31.73 -22.45 6.02
C ALA A 229 32.28 -22.38 7.44
N ALA A 230 31.61 -21.62 8.33
CA ALA A 230 31.94 -21.59 9.78
C ALA A 230 31.31 -22.74 10.58
N GLY A 231 30.63 -23.70 9.92
CA GLY A 231 30.09 -24.91 10.56
C GLY A 231 28.68 -24.76 11.14
N TYR A 232 27.99 -23.66 10.89
CA TYR A 232 26.62 -23.49 11.36
C TYR A 232 25.60 -24.13 10.38
N PRO A 233 24.54 -24.81 10.90
CA PRO A 233 23.41 -25.20 10.07
C PRO A 233 22.65 -23.94 9.66
N THR A 234 22.16 -23.90 8.42
CA THR A 234 21.47 -22.71 7.89
C THR A 234 20.19 -23.07 7.17
N LEU A 235 19.17 -22.23 7.37
CA LEU A 235 17.92 -22.21 6.62
C LEU A 235 17.63 -20.76 6.24
N MET A 236 17.57 -20.47 4.96
CA MET A 236 17.13 -19.15 4.51
C MET A 236 15.61 -19.04 4.66
N VAL A 237 15.17 -18.00 5.33
CA VAL A 237 13.75 -17.65 5.50
C VAL A 237 13.50 -16.25 4.97
N GLN A 238 12.30 -16.01 4.46
CA GLN A 238 11.86 -14.70 4.00
C GLN A 238 10.69 -14.28 4.87
N GLU A 239 10.83 -13.21 5.60
CA GLU A 239 9.81 -12.71 6.52
C GLU A 239 9.85 -11.19 6.62
N ALA A 240 8.71 -10.57 6.94
CA ALA A 240 8.64 -9.17 7.30
C ALA A 240 9.54 -8.84 8.50
N ALA A 241 10.06 -7.61 8.57
CA ALA A 241 10.85 -7.18 9.73
C ALA A 241 9.99 -7.23 11.00
N VAL A 242 10.41 -8.00 11.99
CA VAL A 242 9.82 -8.00 13.33
C VAL A 242 10.69 -7.05 14.18
N TYR A 243 10.14 -5.90 14.55
CA TYR A 243 10.75 -4.94 15.48
C TYR A 243 10.33 -5.22 16.91
#